data_a8f5c45c054dc46b86f6295f5936de07
#
_entry.id   a8f5c45c054dc46b86f6295f5936de07
#
_cell.length_a   1.000
_cell.length_b   1.000
_cell.length_c   1.000
_cell.angle_alpha   90.00
_cell.angle_beta   90.00
_cell.angle_gamma   90.00
#
_symmetry.space_group_name_H-M   'P 1'
#
loop_
_entity.id
_entity.type
_entity.pdbx_description
1 polymer ?
#
loop_
_entity_poly.entity_id
_entity_poly.type
_entity_poly.pdbx_seq_one_letter_code
_entity_poly.pdbx_strand_id
1 'polypeptide(L)'
;MYRKSLIIVPVLAVFVLTGCNLFETAFNFLQQEKNSPERIGSETIRTAEPVITDSLSTNYAEVMAVVQQTFQEIYKKVNPSVVNIQVVEDYGWTAVSGEGSGFVWNEDGYIVTNNHVVENAFDITVIFADGTTTKATIVGTDPQSDLAVIKVEPEGLPLEPIILGDSREVAVGDLVIAIGNPYGLSGTMTQGIVSALSRSLTVDESSMFSRTNYTIPDIIQTDAAINPGNSGGVLVNVTGEVIGVTAAIKSSTDSNAGIGFVIPSHIVTRVVPVLIEKGSYEHPSMGLNGITMTFALAEEMGLDGNTKGILITDIYRGGAAEKAGLNGSYQRMVAPGRVSITYGDVIIAVDGQPVESYEEMVSYIFNHTEVGQTIRVTLLRNGKELEKDLKLLGG
;
A
#
# COMPACT_ATOMS: atom_id res chain seq x y z
N MET A 1 -42.46 20.40 -51.74
CA MET A 1 -43.33 19.23 -52.01
C MET A 1 -42.69 18.00 -51.39
N TYR A 2 -43.45 17.29 -50.67
CA TYR A 2 -43.40 16.00 -49.98
C TYR A 2 -43.11 16.02 -48.49
N ARG A 3 -44.26 15.94 -47.81
CA ARG A 3 -44.49 15.57 -46.42
C ARG A 3 -43.86 14.22 -46.08
N LYS A 4 -43.26 14.07 -44.91
CA LYS A 4 -43.30 12.83 -44.14
C LYS A 4 -43.80 13.15 -42.74
N SER A 5 -45.05 12.78 -42.55
CA SER A 5 -45.78 12.84 -41.27
C SER A 5 -45.52 11.59 -40.46
N LEU A 6 -45.40 11.80 -39.17
CA LEU A 6 -46.06 11.06 -38.06
C LEU A 6 -46.06 9.50 -38.09
N ILE A 7 -45.15 8.91 -37.32
CA ILE A 7 -45.39 7.61 -36.61
C ILE A 7 -44.61 7.67 -35.27
N ILE A 8 -45.08 8.44 -34.28
CA ILE A 8 -44.54 8.45 -32.89
C ILE A 8 -45.70 8.66 -31.91
N VAL A 9 -46.71 7.78 -31.91
CA VAL A 9 -47.78 7.86 -30.89
C VAL A 9 -48.26 6.50 -30.31
N PRO A 10 -47.97 5.31 -30.78
CA PRO A 10 -48.49 4.13 -30.04
C PRO A 10 -47.49 3.45 -29.08
N VAL A 11 -46.22 3.88 -28.97
CA VAL A 11 -45.26 3.16 -28.09
C VAL A 11 -45.32 3.68 -26.65
N LEU A 12 -45.81 4.90 -26.40
CA LEU A 12 -45.90 5.43 -25.06
C LEU A 12 -47.10 4.94 -24.24
N ALA A 13 -48.15 4.42 -24.89
CA ALA A 13 -49.35 3.93 -24.22
C ALA A 13 -49.23 2.50 -23.66
N VAL A 14 -48.28 1.72 -24.14
CA VAL A 14 -48.04 0.32 -23.67
C VAL A 14 -47.20 0.30 -22.38
N PHE A 15 -46.33 1.31 -22.16
CA PHE A 15 -45.49 1.38 -20.94
C PHE A 15 -46.22 1.81 -19.69
N VAL A 16 -47.35 2.51 -19.82
CA VAL A 16 -48.13 2.98 -18.65
C VAL A 16 -49.06 1.89 -18.10
N LEU A 17 -49.51 0.94 -18.93
CA LEU A 17 -50.40 -0.15 -18.50
C LEU A 17 -49.69 -1.37 -17.92
N THR A 18 -48.39 -1.56 -18.20
CA THR A 18 -47.59 -2.63 -17.57
C THR A 18 -46.93 -2.22 -16.27
N GLY A 19 -46.73 -0.92 -16.01
CA GLY A 19 -46.14 -0.39 -14.77
C GLY A 19 -47.03 -0.53 -13.53
N CYS A 20 -48.36 -0.46 -13.70
CA CYS A 20 -49.29 -0.56 -12.55
C CYS A 20 -49.37 -1.96 -11.95
N ASN A 21 -49.25 -3.01 -12.75
CA ASN A 21 -49.33 -4.39 -12.26
C ASN A 21 -48.06 -4.86 -11.50
N LEU A 22 -46.89 -4.29 -11.83
CA LEU A 22 -45.65 -4.58 -11.11
C LEU A 22 -45.61 -3.91 -9.73
N PHE A 23 -46.23 -2.76 -9.58
CA PHE A 23 -46.27 -2.03 -8.30
C PHE A 23 -47.24 -2.67 -7.30
N GLU A 24 -48.40 -3.16 -7.77
CA GLU A 24 -49.35 -3.92 -6.93
C GLU A 24 -48.77 -5.29 -6.50
N THR A 25 -48.04 -5.96 -7.36
CA THR A 25 -47.41 -7.25 -7.02
C THR A 25 -46.29 -7.08 -6.00
N ALA A 26 -45.46 -6.02 -6.13
CA ALA A 26 -44.43 -5.70 -5.15
C ALA A 26 -45.01 -5.23 -3.80
N PHE A 27 -46.10 -4.46 -3.83
CA PHE A 27 -46.75 -3.97 -2.62
C PHE A 27 -47.45 -5.12 -1.86
N ASN A 28 -48.06 -6.06 -2.55
CA ASN A 28 -48.68 -7.24 -1.93
C ASN A 28 -47.66 -8.22 -1.39
N PHE A 29 -46.46 -8.35 -2.03
CA PHE A 29 -45.36 -9.15 -1.52
C PHE A 29 -44.80 -8.60 -0.19
N LEU A 30 -44.67 -7.26 -0.06
CA LEU A 30 -44.24 -6.61 1.16
C LEU A 30 -45.28 -6.59 2.30
N GLN A 31 -46.56 -6.76 1.95
CA GLN A 31 -47.64 -6.90 2.97
C GLN A 31 -47.76 -8.35 3.48
N GLN A 32 -47.37 -9.34 2.69
CA GLN A 32 -47.46 -10.75 3.07
C GLN A 32 -46.36 -11.17 4.07
N GLU A 33 -45.21 -10.47 4.09
CA GLU A 33 -44.16 -10.69 5.10
C GLU A 33 -44.50 -10.17 6.51
N LYS A 34 -45.56 -9.34 6.64
CA LYS A 34 -45.96 -8.75 7.95
C LYS A 34 -46.83 -9.64 8.83
N ASN A 35 -47.29 -10.78 8.35
CA ASN A 35 -48.29 -11.60 9.01
C ASN A 35 -47.89 -13.04 9.33
N SER A 36 -46.60 -13.35 9.44
CA SER A 36 -46.16 -14.65 9.95
C SER A 36 -45.42 -14.45 11.27
N PRO A 37 -45.99 -14.86 12.41
CA PRO A 37 -45.26 -14.95 13.65
C PRO A 37 -44.48 -16.28 13.69
N GLU A 38 -43.35 -16.38 12.99
CA GLU A 38 -42.40 -17.42 13.34
C GLU A 38 -41.67 -17.03 14.61
N ARG A 39 -41.91 -17.79 15.65
CA ARG A 39 -41.11 -17.78 16.88
C ARG A 39 -39.70 -18.23 16.54
N ILE A 40 -38.81 -17.28 16.27
CA ILE A 40 -37.38 -17.52 16.31
C ILE A 40 -37.06 -17.84 17.79
N GLY A 41 -36.56 -19.05 18.02
CA GLY A 41 -36.11 -19.48 19.34
C GLY A 41 -35.13 -18.44 19.91
N SER A 42 -35.28 -18.11 21.18
CA SER A 42 -34.38 -17.26 21.92
C SER A 42 -33.00 -17.92 22.01
N GLU A 43 -32.19 -17.84 20.98
CA GLU A 43 -30.77 -17.95 21.16
C GLU A 43 -30.32 -16.73 21.96
N THR A 44 -29.84 -16.99 23.15
CA THR A 44 -29.25 -16.01 24.05
C THR A 44 -28.12 -15.32 23.28
N ILE A 45 -28.39 -14.11 22.78
CA ILE A 45 -27.34 -13.19 22.39
C ILE A 45 -26.48 -13.04 23.64
N ARG A 46 -25.25 -13.58 23.58
CA ARG A 46 -24.27 -13.29 24.63
C ARG A 46 -24.01 -11.80 24.54
N THR A 47 -24.60 -11.03 25.41
CA THR A 47 -24.19 -9.67 25.70
C THR A 47 -22.75 -9.76 26.16
N ALA A 48 -21.81 -9.32 25.31
CA ALA A 48 -20.43 -9.13 25.74
C ALA A 48 -20.48 -8.19 26.96
N GLU A 49 -19.90 -8.61 28.08
CA GLU A 49 -19.68 -7.71 29.20
C GLU A 49 -18.85 -6.54 28.70
N PRO A 50 -19.15 -5.29 29.10
CA PRO A 50 -18.34 -4.15 28.71
C PRO A 50 -16.91 -4.39 29.18
N VAL A 51 -15.96 -4.26 28.27
CA VAL A 51 -14.50 -4.44 28.51
C VAL A 51 -13.97 -3.43 29.54
N ILE A 52 -14.77 -2.42 29.88
CA ILE A 52 -14.41 -1.39 30.86
C ILE A 52 -15.16 -1.68 32.16
N THR A 53 -14.43 -2.19 33.14
CA THR A 53 -14.92 -2.32 34.50
C THR A 53 -14.95 -0.97 35.20
N ASP A 54 -15.95 -0.78 36.04
CA ASP A 54 -16.43 0.42 36.75
C ASP A 54 -15.46 1.05 37.78
N SER A 55 -14.14 0.91 37.60
CA SER A 55 -13.16 1.40 38.59
C SER A 55 -12.46 2.72 38.21
N LEU A 56 -12.86 3.36 37.10
CA LEU A 56 -12.27 4.65 36.67
C LEU A 56 -13.35 5.75 36.74
N SER A 57 -13.57 6.31 37.93
CA SER A 57 -14.09 7.67 38.06
C SER A 57 -13.06 8.70 37.60
N THR A 58 -12.41 8.43 36.47
CA THR A 58 -11.48 9.34 35.82
C THR A 58 -12.28 10.47 35.23
N ASN A 59 -11.94 11.68 35.57
CA ASN A 59 -12.54 12.87 34.98
C ASN A 59 -12.22 12.88 33.46
N TYR A 60 -13.17 12.49 32.63
CA TYR A 60 -12.98 12.42 31.18
C TYR A 60 -12.44 13.73 30.58
N ALA A 61 -12.78 14.87 31.19
CA ALA A 61 -12.27 16.17 30.73
C ALA A 61 -10.74 16.28 30.94
N GLU A 62 -10.19 15.74 32.03
CA GLU A 62 -8.76 15.72 32.29
C GLU A 62 -8.03 14.80 31.32
N VAL A 63 -8.58 13.60 31.06
CA VAL A 63 -8.01 12.67 30.09
C VAL A 63 -7.98 13.29 28.70
N MET A 64 -9.08 13.90 28.27
CA MET A 64 -9.16 14.55 26.94
C MET A 64 -8.23 15.76 26.85
N ALA A 65 -8.03 16.51 27.93
CA ALA A 65 -7.08 17.62 27.96
C ALA A 65 -5.64 17.12 27.78
N VAL A 66 -5.27 16.00 28.42
CA VAL A 66 -3.94 15.37 28.26
C VAL A 66 -3.75 14.90 26.83
N VAL A 67 -4.74 14.21 26.23
CA VAL A 67 -4.66 13.76 24.83
C VAL A 67 -4.48 14.93 23.88
N GLN A 68 -5.27 16.00 24.05
CA GLN A 68 -5.14 17.20 23.23
C GLN A 68 -3.77 17.86 23.38
N GLN A 69 -3.27 17.98 24.61
CA GLN A 69 -1.93 18.53 24.87
C GLN A 69 -0.86 17.67 24.21
N THR A 70 -0.93 16.36 24.32
CA THR A 70 0.01 15.43 23.68
C THR A 70 0.06 15.64 22.17
N PHE A 71 -1.08 15.75 21.50
CA PHE A 71 -1.13 16.00 20.05
C PHE A 71 -0.51 17.35 19.68
N GLN A 72 -0.77 18.39 20.46
CA GLN A 72 -0.19 19.72 20.24
C GLN A 72 1.34 19.69 20.41
N GLU A 73 1.85 18.97 21.41
CA GLU A 73 3.30 18.82 21.66
C GLU A 73 3.97 18.02 20.55
N ILE A 74 3.35 16.89 20.09
CA ILE A 74 3.84 16.11 18.96
C ILE A 74 3.93 16.98 17.71
N TYR A 75 2.84 17.69 17.37
CA TYR A 75 2.83 18.57 16.20
C TYR A 75 3.94 19.62 16.28
N LYS A 76 4.08 20.29 17.42
CA LYS A 76 5.11 21.31 17.65
C LYS A 76 6.53 20.75 17.51
N LYS A 77 6.74 19.51 17.96
CA LYS A 77 8.04 18.83 17.90
C LYS A 77 8.39 18.37 16.48
N VAL A 78 7.41 17.85 15.73
CA VAL A 78 7.65 17.13 14.46
C VAL A 78 7.51 18.05 13.24
N ASN A 79 6.54 18.99 13.26
CA ASN A 79 6.24 19.84 12.12
C ASN A 79 7.43 20.65 11.57
N PRO A 80 8.39 21.17 12.39
CA PRO A 80 9.56 21.87 11.87
C PRO A 80 10.45 21.01 10.98
N SER A 81 10.46 19.70 11.19
CA SER A 81 11.21 18.73 10.39
C SER A 81 10.51 18.38 9.06
N VAL A 82 9.22 18.70 8.89
CA VAL A 82 8.42 18.33 7.71
C VAL A 82 8.38 19.48 6.74
N VAL A 83 8.70 19.20 5.48
CA VAL A 83 8.77 20.17 4.39
C VAL A 83 7.72 19.92 3.33
N ASN A 84 7.34 20.98 2.60
CA ASN A 84 6.62 20.85 1.33
C ASN A 84 7.63 20.73 0.20
N ILE A 85 7.35 19.87 -0.77
CA ILE A 85 8.14 19.67 -1.97
C ILE A 85 7.28 20.01 -3.18
N GLN A 86 7.68 21.01 -3.92
CA GLN A 86 7.06 21.40 -5.19
C GLN A 86 7.97 20.96 -6.33
N VAL A 87 7.39 20.30 -7.31
CA VAL A 87 8.12 19.80 -8.47
C VAL A 87 7.54 20.35 -9.77
N VAL A 88 8.39 20.46 -10.76
CA VAL A 88 8.00 20.67 -12.17
C VAL A 88 8.48 19.44 -12.93
N GLU A 89 7.53 18.73 -13.54
CA GLU A 89 7.78 17.50 -14.27
C GLU A 89 7.76 17.78 -15.80
N ASP A 90 8.64 17.13 -16.55
CA ASP A 90 8.72 17.24 -18.01
C ASP A 90 8.03 16.04 -18.68
N TYR A 91 6.90 16.28 -19.31
CA TYR A 91 6.21 15.29 -20.16
C TYR A 91 6.48 15.54 -21.66
N GLY A 92 7.58 16.20 -22.00
CA GLY A 92 8.06 16.43 -23.37
C GLY A 92 7.39 17.58 -24.11
N TRP A 93 6.09 17.77 -23.99
CA TRP A 93 5.31 18.87 -24.60
C TRP A 93 4.63 19.78 -23.57
N THR A 94 4.58 19.36 -22.32
CA THR A 94 3.89 20.07 -21.25
C THR A 94 4.69 19.92 -19.96
N ALA A 95 4.92 21.02 -19.26
CA ALA A 95 5.39 20.99 -17.88
C ALA A 95 4.17 20.92 -16.95
N VAL A 96 4.18 19.99 -16.01
CA VAL A 96 3.12 19.81 -15.00
C VAL A 96 3.73 20.06 -13.65
N SER A 97 3.03 20.83 -12.81
CA SER A 97 3.43 21.02 -11.42
C SER A 97 2.83 19.94 -10.55
N GLY A 98 3.66 19.30 -9.73
CA GLY A 98 3.28 18.37 -8.68
C GLY A 98 3.69 18.90 -7.31
N GLU A 99 3.13 18.31 -6.27
CA GLU A 99 3.52 18.61 -4.89
C GLU A 99 3.45 17.36 -4.00
N GLY A 100 4.29 17.37 -2.97
CA GLY A 100 4.30 16.38 -1.92
C GLY A 100 4.92 16.95 -0.65
N SER A 101 5.17 16.06 0.27
CA SER A 101 5.87 16.35 1.53
C SER A 101 7.22 15.63 1.55
N GLY A 102 8.05 16.02 2.49
CA GLY A 102 9.28 15.35 2.86
C GLY A 102 9.64 15.66 4.30
N PHE A 103 10.72 15.10 4.77
CA PHE A 103 11.24 15.44 6.09
C PHE A 103 12.77 15.50 6.10
N VAL A 104 13.31 16.35 6.96
CA VAL A 104 14.74 16.53 7.12
C VAL A 104 15.35 15.28 7.76
N TRP A 105 16.28 14.65 7.03
CA TRP A 105 16.98 13.46 7.48
C TRP A 105 18.15 13.80 8.41
N ASN A 106 18.92 14.84 8.05
CA ASN A 106 20.06 15.28 8.84
C ASN A 106 20.40 16.76 8.57
N GLU A 107 21.34 17.28 9.38
CA GLU A 107 21.84 18.66 9.28
C GLU A 107 22.68 18.93 8.01
N ASP A 108 23.10 17.88 7.28
CA ASP A 108 23.78 18.04 6.00
C ASP A 108 22.84 18.47 4.86
N GLY A 109 21.52 18.54 5.10
CA GLY A 109 20.52 18.97 4.12
C GLY A 109 19.96 17.83 3.29
N TYR A 110 20.09 16.58 3.70
CA TYR A 110 19.35 15.47 3.09
C TYR A 110 17.90 15.48 3.57
N ILE A 111 16.99 15.28 2.62
CA ILE A 111 15.53 15.24 2.84
C ILE A 111 15.02 13.97 2.21
N VAL A 112 14.20 13.23 2.95
CA VAL A 112 13.53 12.00 2.50
C VAL A 112 12.13 12.33 2.04
N THR A 113 11.69 11.71 0.95
CA THR A 113 10.36 11.80 0.37
C THR A 113 9.99 10.50 -0.36
N ASN A 114 8.83 10.44 -0.99
CA ASN A 114 8.50 9.33 -1.89
C ASN A 114 9.18 9.49 -3.26
N ASN A 115 9.48 8.36 -3.89
CA ASN A 115 10.00 8.35 -5.26
C ASN A 115 9.02 9.00 -6.24
N HIS A 116 7.72 8.64 -6.17
CA HIS A 116 6.70 9.18 -7.07
C HIS A 116 6.51 10.71 -6.95
N VAL A 117 6.97 11.34 -5.85
CA VAL A 117 6.91 12.80 -5.68
C VAL A 117 7.97 13.50 -6.54
N VAL A 118 9.13 12.88 -6.77
CA VAL A 118 10.26 13.48 -7.47
C VAL A 118 10.59 12.79 -8.80
N GLU A 119 9.88 11.71 -9.13
CA GLU A 119 10.03 11.00 -10.40
C GLU A 119 9.77 11.96 -11.57
N ASN A 120 10.68 12.02 -12.53
CA ASN A 120 10.64 12.92 -13.69
C ASN A 120 10.71 14.43 -13.37
N ALA A 121 10.97 14.82 -12.12
CA ALA A 121 11.13 16.21 -11.75
C ALA A 121 12.46 16.77 -12.32
N PHE A 122 12.39 17.88 -13.06
CA PHE A 122 13.58 18.61 -13.49
C PHE A 122 13.85 19.88 -12.66
N ASP A 123 12.86 20.31 -11.88
CA ASP A 123 12.99 21.43 -10.95
C ASP A 123 12.27 21.07 -9.64
N ILE A 124 13.02 21.15 -8.54
CA ILE A 124 12.53 20.80 -7.20
C ILE A 124 12.74 22.00 -6.29
N THR A 125 11.65 22.42 -5.66
CA THR A 125 11.65 23.49 -4.66
C THR A 125 11.17 22.93 -3.32
N VAL A 126 11.94 23.17 -2.26
CA VAL A 126 11.60 22.79 -0.89
C VAL A 126 11.17 24.03 -0.13
N ILE A 127 10.05 23.94 0.59
CA ILE A 127 9.52 24.97 1.47
C ILE A 127 9.45 24.42 2.89
N PHE A 128 10.20 25.04 3.81
CA PHE A 128 10.23 24.68 5.22
C PHE A 128 9.00 25.21 5.97
N ALA A 129 8.79 24.72 7.18
CA ALA A 129 7.64 25.09 8.01
C ALA A 129 7.57 26.58 8.36
N ASP A 130 8.71 27.28 8.38
CA ASP A 130 8.81 28.74 8.61
C ASP A 130 8.60 29.59 7.34
N GLY A 131 8.38 28.95 6.18
CA GLY A 131 8.24 29.57 4.88
C GLY A 131 9.57 29.79 4.13
N THR A 132 10.70 29.41 4.69
CA THR A 132 12.00 29.46 3.99
C THR A 132 11.96 28.53 2.78
N THR A 133 12.43 29.01 1.63
CA THR A 133 12.36 28.30 0.35
C THR A 133 13.75 28.12 -0.25
N THR A 134 14.05 26.94 -0.77
CA THR A 134 15.31 26.62 -1.46
C THR A 134 15.12 25.63 -2.60
N LYS A 135 16.15 25.51 -3.45
CA LYS A 135 16.19 24.48 -4.51
C LYS A 135 16.83 23.20 -3.97
N ALA A 136 16.38 22.07 -4.53
CA ALA A 136 16.94 20.76 -4.20
C ALA A 136 17.34 19.99 -5.47
N THR A 137 18.22 19.01 -5.28
CA THR A 137 18.64 18.06 -6.30
C THR A 137 18.36 16.63 -5.83
N ILE A 138 18.03 15.72 -6.76
CA ILE A 138 17.85 14.30 -6.45
C ILE A 138 19.23 13.70 -6.18
N VAL A 139 19.37 12.99 -5.04
CA VAL A 139 20.57 12.23 -4.64
C VAL A 139 20.44 10.77 -5.03
N GLY A 140 19.29 10.17 -4.73
CA GLY A 140 19.02 8.77 -5.03
C GLY A 140 17.54 8.45 -4.92
N THR A 141 17.15 7.40 -5.67
CA THR A 141 15.77 6.95 -5.75
C THR A 141 15.70 5.43 -5.65
N ASP A 142 14.63 4.95 -5.05
CA ASP A 142 14.25 3.55 -5.01
C ASP A 142 12.76 3.40 -5.35
N PRO A 143 12.43 3.13 -6.62
CA PRO A 143 11.05 2.92 -7.03
C PRO A 143 10.36 1.75 -6.33
N GLN A 144 11.09 0.69 -5.97
CA GLN A 144 10.49 -0.51 -5.35
C GLN A 144 10.02 -0.28 -3.92
N SER A 145 10.68 0.58 -3.15
CA SER A 145 10.19 1.00 -1.82
C SER A 145 9.44 2.33 -1.86
N ASP A 146 9.32 2.97 -3.03
CA ASP A 146 8.77 4.31 -3.20
C ASP A 146 9.45 5.36 -2.30
N LEU A 147 10.78 5.27 -2.15
CA LEU A 147 11.60 6.22 -1.38
C LEU A 147 12.54 7.00 -2.29
N ALA A 148 12.76 8.26 -1.96
CA ALA A 148 13.76 9.11 -2.59
C ALA A 148 14.47 9.99 -1.55
N VAL A 149 15.70 10.37 -1.88
CA VAL A 149 16.49 11.34 -1.14
C VAL A 149 16.80 12.51 -2.06
N ILE A 150 16.48 13.71 -1.60
CA ILE A 150 16.89 14.97 -2.23
C ILE A 150 17.83 15.72 -1.31
N LYS A 151 18.59 16.65 -1.87
CA LYS A 151 19.61 17.44 -1.18
C LYS A 151 19.37 18.92 -1.38
N VAL A 152 19.43 19.68 -0.31
CA VAL A 152 19.49 21.14 -0.28
C VAL A 152 20.85 21.61 0.22
N GLU A 153 21.29 22.79 -0.18
CA GLU A 153 22.48 23.43 0.41
C GLU A 153 22.15 23.89 1.84
N PRO A 154 22.88 23.42 2.87
CA PRO A 154 22.43 23.54 4.26
C PRO A 154 22.57 24.94 4.87
N GLU A 155 23.36 25.84 4.26
CA GLU A 155 23.71 27.13 4.85
C GLU A 155 22.49 28.03 5.05
N GLY A 156 22.23 28.38 6.31
CA GLY A 156 21.14 29.30 6.68
C GLY A 156 19.73 28.72 6.64
N LEU A 157 19.60 27.39 6.47
CA LEU A 157 18.31 26.70 6.45
C LEU A 157 17.91 26.19 7.84
N PRO A 158 16.62 26.16 8.17
CA PRO A 158 16.09 25.62 9.43
C PRO A 158 16.03 24.08 9.40
N LEU A 159 17.18 23.44 9.37
CA LEU A 159 17.28 21.98 9.29
C LEU A 159 17.10 21.37 10.68
N GLU A 160 15.91 20.85 10.96
CA GLU A 160 15.60 20.09 12.17
C GLU A 160 15.44 18.59 11.82
N PRO A 161 16.47 17.75 12.10
CA PRO A 161 16.38 16.33 11.80
C PRO A 161 15.28 15.62 12.56
N ILE A 162 14.58 14.71 11.88
CA ILE A 162 13.51 13.92 12.48
C ILE A 162 14.06 12.81 13.37
N ILE A 163 13.27 12.39 14.36
CA ILE A 163 13.60 11.24 15.20
C ILE A 163 12.83 10.03 14.68
N LEU A 164 13.56 8.97 14.32
CA LEU A 164 12.98 7.70 13.87
C LEU A 164 12.70 6.78 15.06
N GLY A 165 11.50 6.20 15.08
CA GLY A 165 11.12 5.06 15.91
C GLY A 165 11.30 3.73 15.15
N ASP A 166 11.10 2.62 15.85
CA ASP A 166 11.15 1.28 15.25
C ASP A 166 9.75 0.79 14.88
N SER A 167 9.45 0.73 13.58
CA SER A 167 8.15 0.24 13.10
C SER A 167 7.89 -1.25 13.38
N ARG A 168 8.90 -2.03 13.78
CA ARG A 168 8.73 -3.43 14.16
C ARG A 168 8.09 -3.61 15.54
N GLU A 169 8.06 -2.55 16.35
CA GLU A 169 7.40 -2.53 17.66
C GLU A 169 5.93 -2.12 17.59
N VAL A 170 5.46 -1.70 16.40
CA VAL A 170 4.11 -1.19 16.19
C VAL A 170 3.10 -2.33 16.16
N ALA A 171 1.95 -2.14 16.81
CA ALA A 171 0.85 -3.08 16.87
C ALA A 171 -0.44 -2.52 16.26
N VAL A 172 -1.30 -3.41 15.75
CA VAL A 172 -2.66 -3.03 15.30
C VAL A 172 -3.44 -2.46 16.48
N GLY A 173 -4.01 -1.27 16.29
CA GLY A 173 -4.73 -0.52 17.34
C GLY A 173 -3.90 0.60 17.97
N ASP A 174 -2.59 0.70 17.70
CA ASP A 174 -1.78 1.82 18.17
C ASP A 174 -2.25 3.14 17.59
N LEU A 175 -2.34 4.16 18.43
CA LEU A 175 -2.64 5.53 18.00
C LEU A 175 -1.48 6.09 17.19
N VAL A 176 -1.79 6.67 16.06
CA VAL A 176 -0.82 7.25 15.14
C VAL A 176 -1.28 8.60 14.61
N ILE A 177 -0.32 9.43 14.23
CA ILE A 177 -0.52 10.78 13.74
C ILE A 177 0.24 10.93 12.43
N ALA A 178 -0.47 11.28 11.35
CA ALA A 178 0.15 11.62 10.08
C ALA A 178 0.37 13.14 10.02
N ILE A 179 1.59 13.56 9.64
CA ILE A 179 1.96 14.95 9.46
C ILE A 179 2.57 15.11 8.07
N GLY A 180 2.00 15.99 7.28
CA GLY A 180 2.50 16.41 5.97
C GLY A 180 2.42 17.92 5.83
N ASN A 181 2.95 18.45 4.75
CA ASN A 181 2.90 19.89 4.45
C ASN A 181 2.34 20.14 3.05
N PRO A 182 1.07 19.79 2.79
CA PRO A 182 0.43 20.16 1.53
C PRO A 182 0.32 21.68 1.42
N TYR A 183 0.55 22.23 0.23
CA TYR A 183 0.41 23.66 -0.09
C TYR A 183 1.48 24.60 0.50
N GLY A 184 2.48 24.11 1.24
CA GLY A 184 3.60 24.93 1.73
C GLY A 184 3.25 26.08 2.70
N LEU A 185 2.04 26.08 3.28
CA LEU A 185 1.56 27.19 4.13
C LEU A 185 1.62 26.87 5.62
N SER A 186 1.30 25.64 6.00
CA SER A 186 1.42 25.12 7.37
C SER A 186 1.19 23.62 7.32
N GLY A 187 1.90 22.88 8.18
CA GLY A 187 1.74 21.43 8.23
C GLY A 187 0.29 21.02 8.53
N THR A 188 -0.12 19.94 7.95
CA THR A 188 -1.41 19.29 8.19
C THR A 188 -1.20 18.09 9.09
N MET A 189 -2.00 17.97 10.13
CA MET A 189 -1.99 16.83 11.05
C MET A 189 -3.31 16.09 10.99
N THR A 190 -3.26 14.79 10.81
CA THR A 190 -4.40 13.88 10.95
C THR A 190 -4.09 12.78 11.93
N GLN A 191 -5.10 12.18 12.57
CA GLN A 191 -4.94 11.10 13.52
C GLN A 191 -5.72 9.87 13.10
N GLY A 192 -5.27 8.73 13.56
CA GLY A 192 -5.92 7.44 13.36
C GLY A 192 -5.27 6.36 14.21
N ILE A 193 -5.46 5.13 13.79
CA ILE A 193 -4.81 3.95 14.38
C ILE A 193 -4.07 3.16 13.30
N VAL A 194 -3.19 2.29 13.72
CA VAL A 194 -2.68 1.22 12.87
C VAL A 194 -3.81 0.23 12.63
N SER A 195 -4.28 0.15 11.38
CA SER A 195 -5.41 -0.71 10.99
C SER A 195 -4.97 -2.12 10.61
N ALA A 196 -3.79 -2.26 10.01
CA ALA A 196 -3.18 -3.56 9.66
C ALA A 196 -1.67 -3.39 9.49
N LEU A 197 -0.95 -4.52 9.60
CA LEU A 197 0.49 -4.64 9.38
C LEU A 197 0.76 -5.70 8.32
N SER A 198 2.00 -5.73 7.81
CA SER A 198 2.50 -6.71 6.84
C SER A 198 1.60 -6.86 5.60
N ARG A 199 1.02 -5.73 5.15
CA ARG A 199 0.32 -5.68 3.88
C ARG A 199 1.33 -5.42 2.76
N SER A 200 1.04 -5.94 1.58
CA SER A 200 1.77 -5.57 0.38
C SER A 200 0.89 -4.66 -0.47
N LEU A 201 1.51 -3.63 -1.03
CA LEU A 201 0.85 -2.71 -1.90
C LEU A 201 1.37 -2.89 -3.31
N THR A 202 0.54 -3.41 -4.20
CA THR A 202 0.84 -3.45 -5.63
C THR A 202 0.43 -2.14 -6.27
N VAL A 203 1.38 -1.46 -6.88
CA VAL A 203 1.17 -0.24 -7.67
C VAL A 203 1.11 -0.64 -9.14
N ASP A 204 -0.06 -0.49 -9.76
CA ASP A 204 -0.29 -0.85 -11.16
C ASP A 204 0.22 0.23 -12.12
N GLU A 205 0.74 -0.18 -13.29
CA GLU A 205 1.16 0.71 -14.40
C GLU A 205 0.09 1.71 -14.88
N SER A 206 -1.17 1.44 -14.57
CA SER A 206 -2.29 2.30 -14.95
C SER A 206 -2.39 3.56 -14.06
N SER A 207 -1.61 3.63 -12.98
CA SER A 207 -1.49 4.86 -12.20
C SER A 207 -0.66 5.88 -13.00
N MET A 208 -1.11 7.14 -13.08
CA MET A 208 -0.39 8.21 -13.79
C MET A 208 1.02 8.49 -13.25
N PHE A 209 1.46 7.77 -12.22
CA PHE A 209 2.68 8.03 -11.47
C PHE A 209 3.75 6.93 -11.60
N SER A 210 3.49 5.79 -12.24
CA SER A 210 4.51 4.76 -12.44
C SER A 210 4.35 4.04 -13.75
N ARG A 211 5.48 3.76 -14.42
CA ARG A 211 5.56 2.97 -15.65
C ARG A 211 5.90 1.50 -15.40
N THR A 212 6.05 1.11 -14.14
CA THR A 212 6.42 -0.25 -13.75
C THR A 212 5.54 -0.73 -12.62
N ASN A 213 4.99 -1.95 -12.76
CA ASN A 213 4.31 -2.63 -11.65
C ASN A 213 5.35 -3.00 -10.61
N TYR A 214 5.18 -2.52 -9.39
CA TYR A 214 6.00 -2.92 -8.27
C TYR A 214 5.13 -3.15 -7.03
N THR A 215 5.63 -3.96 -6.14
CA THR A 215 4.95 -4.28 -4.88
C THR A 215 5.81 -3.80 -3.73
N ILE A 216 5.31 -2.84 -2.96
CA ILE A 216 5.94 -2.41 -1.72
C ILE A 216 5.49 -3.39 -0.63
N PRO A 217 6.39 -4.20 -0.07
CA PRO A 217 6.03 -5.15 0.97
C PRO A 217 5.94 -4.48 2.35
N ASP A 218 5.32 -5.18 3.27
CA ASP A 218 5.33 -4.87 4.72
C ASP A 218 4.75 -3.50 5.10
N ILE A 219 3.86 -2.96 4.29
CA ILE A 219 3.21 -1.67 4.48
C ILE A 219 2.37 -1.66 5.77
N ILE A 220 2.47 -0.56 6.51
CA ILE A 220 1.54 -0.21 7.58
C ILE A 220 0.29 0.40 6.97
N GLN A 221 -0.88 -0.13 7.31
CA GLN A 221 -2.17 0.44 6.96
C GLN A 221 -2.72 1.26 8.13
N THR A 222 -3.25 2.44 7.86
CA THR A 222 -3.86 3.33 8.87
C THR A 222 -5.16 3.95 8.34
N ASP A 223 -6.07 4.31 9.24
CA ASP A 223 -7.26 5.11 8.96
C ASP A 223 -7.02 6.62 9.16
N ALA A 224 -5.82 7.02 9.61
CA ALA A 224 -5.41 8.43 9.55
C ALA A 224 -5.56 8.95 8.13
N ALA A 225 -6.16 10.12 7.96
CA ALA A 225 -6.46 10.65 6.63
C ALA A 225 -5.17 11.03 5.89
N ILE A 226 -4.79 10.24 4.90
CA ILE A 226 -3.68 10.50 3.98
C ILE A 226 -4.28 10.90 2.63
N ASN A 227 -3.97 12.12 2.18
CA ASN A 227 -4.48 12.70 0.93
C ASN A 227 -3.30 13.17 0.06
N PRO A 228 -3.52 13.45 -1.24
CA PRO A 228 -2.52 14.09 -2.08
C PRO A 228 -1.90 15.32 -1.41
N GLY A 229 -0.57 15.45 -1.49
CA GLY A 229 0.22 16.44 -0.74
C GLY A 229 0.79 15.93 0.57
N ASN A 230 0.19 14.92 1.22
CA ASN A 230 0.78 14.25 2.38
C ASN A 230 1.82 13.18 2.01
N SER A 231 1.88 12.72 0.74
CA SER A 231 2.90 11.78 0.24
C SER A 231 4.30 12.27 0.57
N GLY A 232 5.14 11.42 1.15
CA GLY A 232 6.49 11.75 1.61
C GLY A 232 6.53 12.38 3.01
N GLY A 233 5.38 12.70 3.59
CA GLY A 233 5.27 13.10 4.99
C GLY A 233 5.50 11.94 5.95
N VAL A 234 5.21 12.13 7.22
CA VAL A 234 5.53 11.16 8.26
C VAL A 234 4.30 10.63 8.97
N LEU A 235 4.33 9.36 9.35
CA LEU A 235 3.47 8.79 10.38
C LEU A 235 4.27 8.65 11.66
N VAL A 236 3.76 9.21 12.76
CA VAL A 236 4.45 9.17 14.06
C VAL A 236 3.61 8.44 15.10
N ASN A 237 4.30 7.87 16.09
CA ASN A 237 3.70 7.29 17.29
C ASN A 237 3.36 8.39 18.32
N VAL A 238 2.80 7.99 19.46
CA VAL A 238 2.40 8.92 20.55
C VAL A 238 3.57 9.58 21.28
N THR A 239 4.82 9.21 21.02
CA THR A 239 6.05 9.86 21.53
C THR A 239 6.62 10.86 20.52
N GLY A 240 6.00 10.96 19.32
CA GLY A 240 6.46 11.82 18.23
C GLY A 240 7.69 11.29 17.51
N GLU A 241 7.86 9.98 17.46
CA GLU A 241 8.89 9.29 16.69
C GLU A 241 8.29 8.77 15.39
N VAL A 242 9.01 8.91 14.28
CA VAL A 242 8.54 8.49 12.97
C VAL A 242 8.57 6.98 12.84
N ILE A 243 7.43 6.37 12.65
CA ILE A 243 7.26 4.94 12.40
C ILE A 243 7.09 4.62 10.91
N GLY A 244 7.00 5.64 10.04
CA GLY A 244 7.00 5.44 8.59
C GLY A 244 6.75 6.71 7.79
N VAL A 245 6.84 6.54 6.47
CA VAL A 245 6.65 7.57 5.44
C VAL A 245 5.29 7.38 4.80
N THR A 246 4.46 8.42 4.80
CA THR A 246 3.11 8.36 4.21
C THR A 246 3.19 8.27 2.70
N ALA A 247 2.43 7.34 2.12
CA ALA A 247 2.28 7.17 0.68
C ALA A 247 0.79 7.34 0.32
N ALA A 248 0.44 8.51 -0.21
CA ALA A 248 -0.92 8.76 -0.71
C ALA A 248 -1.07 8.12 -2.09
N ILE A 249 -1.65 6.94 -2.12
CA ILE A 249 -1.93 6.26 -3.38
C ILE A 249 -3.30 6.73 -3.87
N LYS A 250 -3.34 7.11 -5.14
CA LYS A 250 -4.56 7.53 -5.79
C LYS A 250 -5.58 6.39 -5.75
N SER A 251 -6.54 6.49 -4.85
CA SER A 251 -7.74 5.65 -4.89
C SER A 251 -8.51 5.96 -6.17
N SER A 252 -9.13 4.96 -6.78
CA SER A 252 -10.02 5.12 -7.95
C SER A 252 -11.19 6.11 -7.73
N THR A 253 -11.34 6.65 -6.51
CA THR A 253 -12.43 7.55 -6.11
C THR A 253 -11.97 8.95 -5.69
N ASP A 254 -10.70 9.34 -5.88
CA ASP A 254 -10.12 10.65 -5.51
C ASP A 254 -10.41 11.11 -4.05
N SER A 255 -10.85 10.21 -3.18
CA SER A 255 -11.15 10.50 -1.78
C SER A 255 -10.54 9.43 -0.87
N ASN A 256 -10.08 9.87 0.31
CA ASN A 256 -9.65 8.96 1.37
C ASN A 256 -10.84 8.09 1.82
N ALA A 257 -10.81 6.82 1.46
CA ALA A 257 -11.81 5.83 1.88
C ALA A 257 -11.54 5.27 3.30
N GLY A 258 -10.72 5.95 4.12
CA GLY A 258 -10.28 5.43 5.42
C GLY A 258 -9.16 4.39 5.32
N ILE A 259 -8.42 4.39 4.20
CA ILE A 259 -7.28 3.50 3.97
C ILE A 259 -6.09 4.36 3.58
N GLY A 260 -5.12 4.50 4.47
CA GLY A 260 -3.83 5.11 4.24
C GLY A 260 -2.73 4.06 4.25
N PHE A 261 -1.72 4.24 3.41
CA PHE A 261 -0.56 3.37 3.34
C PHE A 261 0.70 4.11 3.78
N VAL A 262 1.58 3.40 4.48
CA VAL A 262 2.78 4.00 5.08
C VAL A 262 3.94 3.03 4.93
N ILE A 263 5.04 3.51 4.39
CA ILE A 263 6.30 2.76 4.26
C ILE A 263 6.95 2.72 5.65
N PRO A 264 7.20 1.55 6.24
CA PRO A 264 7.72 1.43 7.60
C PRO A 264 9.10 2.05 7.80
N SER A 265 9.36 2.57 9.00
CA SER A 265 10.65 3.21 9.33
C SER A 265 11.85 2.26 9.25
N HIS A 266 11.68 0.95 9.50
CA HIS A 266 12.76 -0.02 9.34
C HIS A 266 13.21 -0.17 7.88
N ILE A 267 12.31 0.04 6.90
CA ILE A 267 12.67 0.12 5.47
C ILE A 267 13.44 1.43 5.21
N VAL A 268 12.95 2.55 5.73
CA VAL A 268 13.61 3.86 5.59
C VAL A 268 15.04 3.83 6.12
N THR A 269 15.26 3.29 7.32
CA THR A 269 16.60 3.17 7.94
C THR A 269 17.55 2.29 7.15
N ARG A 270 17.05 1.31 6.40
CA ARG A 270 17.86 0.43 5.55
C ARG A 270 18.18 1.05 4.18
N VAL A 271 17.19 1.68 3.56
CA VAL A 271 17.29 2.16 2.17
C VAL A 271 17.98 3.53 2.08
N VAL A 272 17.56 4.49 2.91
CA VAL A 272 18.01 5.89 2.81
C VAL A 272 19.54 6.07 2.88
N PRO A 273 20.28 5.43 3.80
CA PRO A 273 21.74 5.54 3.82
C PRO A 273 22.42 5.07 2.52
N VAL A 274 21.85 4.01 1.91
CA VAL A 274 22.37 3.48 0.64
C VAL A 274 22.05 4.42 -0.52
N LEU A 275 20.86 5.05 -0.53
CA LEU A 275 20.53 6.09 -1.52
C LEU A 275 21.46 7.28 -1.43
N ILE A 276 21.84 7.71 -0.21
CA ILE A 276 22.79 8.80 0.00
C ILE A 276 24.19 8.42 -0.53
N GLU A 277 24.63 7.19 -0.30
CA GLU A 277 25.97 6.74 -0.66
C GLU A 277 26.10 6.37 -2.15
N LYS A 278 25.07 5.67 -2.71
CA LYS A 278 25.17 5.02 -4.04
C LYS A 278 24.19 5.55 -5.07
N GLY A 279 23.20 6.34 -4.67
CA GLY A 279 22.16 6.87 -5.55
C GLY A 279 21.03 5.90 -5.91
N SER A 280 21.17 4.61 -5.62
CA SER A 280 20.15 3.59 -5.84
C SER A 280 20.25 2.47 -4.82
N TYR A 281 19.15 1.73 -4.64
CA TYR A 281 19.10 0.55 -3.77
C TYR A 281 18.80 -0.70 -4.62
N GLU A 282 19.59 -1.76 -4.46
CA GLU A 282 19.35 -3.04 -5.12
C GLU A 282 18.59 -3.97 -4.17
N HIS A 283 17.40 -4.38 -4.57
CA HIS A 283 16.60 -5.34 -3.78
C HIS A 283 16.97 -6.78 -4.10
N PRO A 284 16.99 -7.68 -3.09
CA PRO A 284 17.17 -9.10 -3.35
C PRO A 284 15.97 -9.64 -4.13
N SER A 285 16.24 -10.34 -5.22
CA SER A 285 15.23 -10.88 -6.12
C SER A 285 15.44 -12.36 -6.40
N MET A 286 14.34 -13.11 -6.36
CA MET A 286 14.31 -14.51 -6.82
C MET A 286 14.26 -14.61 -8.35
N GLY A 287 13.88 -13.56 -9.06
CA GLY A 287 13.74 -13.55 -10.50
C GLY A 287 12.59 -14.42 -11.01
N LEU A 288 11.42 -14.33 -10.38
CA LEU A 288 10.21 -15.06 -10.75
C LEU A 288 8.96 -14.20 -10.49
N ASN A 289 7.86 -14.57 -11.16
CA ASN A 289 6.51 -14.18 -10.78
C ASN A 289 5.73 -15.40 -10.32
N GLY A 290 4.73 -15.17 -9.48
CA GLY A 290 3.87 -16.22 -8.96
C GLY A 290 2.51 -15.70 -8.53
N ILE A 291 1.62 -16.62 -8.25
CA ILE A 291 0.29 -16.33 -7.68
C ILE A 291 0.08 -17.18 -6.44
N THR A 292 -0.64 -16.63 -5.48
CA THR A 292 -1.04 -17.34 -4.27
C THR A 292 -1.94 -18.53 -4.61
N MET A 293 -1.67 -19.68 -4.02
CA MET A 293 -2.49 -20.87 -4.19
C MET A 293 -3.90 -20.64 -3.67
N THR A 294 -4.88 -21.05 -4.46
CA THR A 294 -6.30 -21.11 -4.07
C THR A 294 -6.76 -22.56 -4.02
N PHE A 295 -7.87 -22.81 -3.32
CA PHE A 295 -8.49 -24.14 -3.27
C PHE A 295 -8.72 -24.71 -4.67
N ALA A 296 -9.33 -23.92 -5.56
CA ALA A 296 -9.63 -24.34 -6.93
C ALA A 296 -8.37 -24.66 -7.75
N LEU A 297 -7.32 -23.88 -7.58
CA LEU A 297 -6.05 -24.09 -8.27
C LEU A 297 -5.34 -25.36 -7.78
N ALA A 298 -5.37 -25.62 -6.48
CA ALA A 298 -4.82 -26.84 -5.89
C ALA A 298 -5.53 -28.10 -6.42
N GLU A 299 -6.87 -28.10 -6.47
CA GLU A 299 -7.65 -29.20 -7.05
C GLU A 299 -7.34 -29.39 -8.54
N GLU A 300 -7.23 -28.31 -9.33
CA GLU A 300 -6.90 -28.38 -10.75
C GLU A 300 -5.51 -29.00 -11.00
N MET A 301 -4.56 -28.74 -10.08
CA MET A 301 -3.22 -29.31 -10.09
C MET A 301 -3.16 -30.74 -9.54
N GLY A 302 -4.26 -31.26 -8.99
CA GLY A 302 -4.33 -32.59 -8.36
C GLY A 302 -3.62 -32.64 -6.99
N LEU A 303 -3.51 -31.50 -6.31
CA LEU A 303 -3.00 -31.35 -4.96
C LEU A 303 -4.16 -31.35 -3.94
N ASP A 304 -3.83 -31.44 -2.65
CA ASP A 304 -4.81 -31.20 -1.58
C ASP A 304 -5.36 -29.77 -1.72
N GLY A 305 -6.68 -29.59 -1.67
CA GLY A 305 -7.32 -28.28 -1.83
C GLY A 305 -6.88 -27.24 -0.79
N ASN A 306 -6.35 -27.67 0.37
CA ASN A 306 -5.80 -26.80 1.41
C ASN A 306 -4.30 -26.51 1.22
N THR A 307 -3.69 -26.95 0.11
CA THR A 307 -2.30 -26.64 -0.20
C THR A 307 -2.09 -25.14 -0.28
N LYS A 308 -1.25 -24.61 0.61
CA LYS A 308 -0.82 -23.21 0.65
C LYS A 308 0.49 -23.05 -0.10
N GLY A 309 0.80 -21.82 -0.49
CA GLY A 309 2.05 -21.47 -1.15
C GLY A 309 1.86 -20.63 -2.40
N ILE A 310 2.87 -20.57 -3.23
CA ILE A 310 2.96 -19.72 -4.41
C ILE A 310 3.22 -20.56 -5.64
N LEU A 311 2.27 -20.63 -6.57
CA LEU A 311 2.50 -21.21 -7.89
C LEU A 311 3.37 -20.26 -8.71
N ILE A 312 4.52 -20.74 -9.16
CA ILE A 312 5.38 -19.99 -10.07
C ILE A 312 4.71 -19.90 -11.44
N THR A 313 4.38 -18.68 -11.88
CA THR A 313 3.82 -18.43 -13.21
C THR A 313 4.93 -18.22 -14.24
N ASP A 314 5.89 -17.36 -13.92
CA ASP A 314 6.96 -16.98 -14.83
C ASP A 314 8.32 -17.00 -14.15
N ILE A 315 9.37 -17.26 -14.92
CA ILE A 315 10.76 -17.20 -14.49
C ILE A 315 11.53 -16.29 -15.43
N TYR A 316 12.22 -15.30 -14.86
CA TYR A 316 13.01 -14.36 -15.64
C TYR A 316 14.31 -15.01 -16.12
N ARG A 317 14.58 -14.83 -17.41
CA ARG A 317 15.80 -15.35 -18.03
C ARG A 317 17.05 -14.73 -17.39
N GLY A 318 18.00 -15.58 -16.98
CA GLY A 318 19.19 -15.17 -16.23
C GLY A 318 18.95 -14.91 -14.74
N GLY A 319 17.70 -15.00 -14.28
CA GLY A 319 17.30 -14.80 -12.88
C GLY A 319 17.78 -15.90 -11.93
N ALA A 320 17.62 -15.69 -10.65
CA ALA A 320 18.02 -16.61 -9.60
C ALA A 320 17.23 -17.93 -9.67
N ALA A 321 15.91 -17.87 -9.89
CA ALA A 321 15.05 -19.05 -10.01
C ALA A 321 15.43 -19.92 -11.20
N GLU A 322 15.75 -19.34 -12.37
CA GLU A 322 16.24 -20.11 -13.53
C GLU A 322 17.54 -20.84 -13.21
N LYS A 323 18.50 -20.14 -12.60
CA LYS A 323 19.81 -20.72 -12.22
C LYS A 323 19.67 -21.83 -11.17
N ALA A 324 18.70 -21.74 -10.27
CA ALA A 324 18.38 -22.77 -9.29
C ALA A 324 17.59 -23.96 -9.86
N GLY A 325 17.12 -23.86 -11.12
CA GLY A 325 16.36 -24.89 -11.80
C GLY A 325 14.91 -25.04 -11.28
N LEU A 326 14.29 -23.91 -10.91
CA LEU A 326 12.86 -23.83 -10.66
C LEU A 326 12.11 -23.83 -12.00
N ASN A 327 10.85 -24.25 -11.99
CA ASN A 327 9.99 -24.31 -13.17
C ASN A 327 8.83 -23.33 -13.04
N GLY A 328 8.61 -22.51 -14.08
CA GLY A 328 7.40 -21.70 -14.23
C GLY A 328 6.28 -22.48 -14.95
N SER A 329 5.08 -21.97 -14.86
CA SER A 329 3.93 -22.48 -15.60
C SER A 329 4.03 -22.11 -17.08
N TYR A 330 3.50 -22.95 -17.97
CA TYR A 330 3.42 -22.61 -19.37
C TYR A 330 2.16 -23.17 -20.03
N GLN A 331 1.67 -22.46 -21.02
CA GLN A 331 0.55 -22.91 -21.85
C GLN A 331 1.05 -23.41 -23.20
N ARG A 332 0.49 -24.54 -23.64
CA ARG A 332 0.77 -25.11 -24.96
C ARG A 332 -0.52 -25.34 -25.72
N MET A 333 -0.59 -24.86 -26.94
CA MET A 333 -1.68 -25.22 -27.82
C MET A 333 -1.49 -26.68 -28.32
N VAL A 334 -2.39 -27.57 -27.95
CA VAL A 334 -2.34 -29.01 -28.32
C VAL A 334 -3.22 -29.33 -29.53
N ALA A 335 -4.21 -28.47 -29.83
CA ALA A 335 -5.07 -28.53 -31.03
C ALA A 335 -5.70 -27.15 -31.25
N PRO A 336 -6.28 -26.85 -32.46
CA PRO A 336 -7.01 -25.61 -32.67
C PRO A 336 -8.09 -25.40 -31.60
N GLY A 337 -7.99 -24.30 -30.83
CA GLY A 337 -8.91 -23.97 -29.72
C GLY A 337 -8.76 -24.81 -28.46
N ARG A 338 -7.74 -25.66 -28.35
CA ARG A 338 -7.47 -26.48 -27.17
C ARG A 338 -6.08 -26.15 -26.60
N VAL A 339 -6.07 -25.59 -25.40
CA VAL A 339 -4.85 -25.26 -24.64
C VAL A 339 -4.65 -26.29 -23.53
N SER A 340 -3.42 -26.78 -23.37
CA SER A 340 -2.98 -27.54 -22.20
C SER A 340 -2.10 -26.66 -21.35
N ILE A 341 -2.36 -26.60 -20.05
CA ILE A 341 -1.54 -25.87 -19.07
C ILE A 341 -0.62 -26.89 -18.40
N THR A 342 0.65 -26.56 -18.34
CA THR A 342 1.62 -27.26 -17.47
C THR A 342 1.94 -26.30 -16.34
N TYR A 343 1.57 -26.68 -15.13
CA TYR A 343 1.80 -25.89 -13.94
C TYR A 343 3.28 -25.95 -13.53
N GLY A 344 3.77 -24.84 -13.02
CA GLY A 344 5.11 -24.71 -12.46
C GLY A 344 5.22 -25.35 -11.07
N ASP A 345 6.32 -25.05 -10.43
CA ASP A 345 6.54 -25.43 -9.03
C ASP A 345 5.65 -24.58 -8.10
N VAL A 346 5.29 -25.14 -6.93
CA VAL A 346 4.61 -24.39 -5.87
C VAL A 346 5.59 -24.20 -4.72
N ILE A 347 6.03 -22.98 -4.44
CA ILE A 347 6.87 -22.65 -3.29
C ILE A 347 5.99 -22.71 -2.03
N ILE A 348 6.44 -23.46 -1.03
CA ILE A 348 5.72 -23.65 0.25
C ILE A 348 6.51 -23.16 1.46
N ALA A 349 7.84 -23.00 1.35
CA ALA A 349 8.65 -22.40 2.40
C ALA A 349 9.94 -21.77 1.84
N VAL A 350 10.46 -20.78 2.57
CA VAL A 350 11.75 -20.13 2.33
C VAL A 350 12.55 -20.18 3.63
N ASP A 351 13.79 -20.69 3.59
CA ASP A 351 14.67 -20.92 4.76
C ASP A 351 13.96 -21.65 5.92
N GLY A 352 13.06 -22.59 5.56
CA GLY A 352 12.26 -23.36 6.52
C GLY A 352 11.05 -22.60 7.09
N GLN A 353 10.85 -21.34 6.75
CA GLN A 353 9.66 -20.56 7.13
C GLN A 353 8.56 -20.83 6.10
N PRO A 354 7.38 -21.34 6.50
CA PRO A 354 6.24 -21.49 5.60
C PRO A 354 5.86 -20.14 5.00
N VAL A 355 5.51 -20.15 3.71
CA VAL A 355 4.95 -19.00 3.00
C VAL A 355 3.60 -19.40 2.40
N GLU A 356 2.54 -18.68 2.74
CA GLU A 356 1.19 -19.02 2.33
C GLU A 356 0.69 -18.16 1.16
N SER A 357 1.30 -16.98 0.96
CA SER A 357 0.95 -16.04 -0.11
C SER A 357 2.18 -15.46 -0.81
N TYR A 358 1.96 -14.94 -2.03
CA TYR A 358 3.02 -14.26 -2.80
C TYR A 358 3.55 -13.05 -2.04
N GLU A 359 2.67 -12.32 -1.39
CA GLU A 359 2.98 -11.14 -0.59
C GLU A 359 3.88 -11.49 0.60
N GLU A 360 3.58 -12.59 1.32
CA GLU A 360 4.42 -13.07 2.43
C GLU A 360 5.81 -13.47 1.96
N MET A 361 5.91 -14.15 0.83
CA MET A 361 7.20 -14.52 0.25
C MET A 361 8.02 -13.28 -0.12
N VAL A 362 7.40 -12.29 -0.78
CA VAL A 362 8.08 -11.03 -1.15
C VAL A 362 8.51 -10.28 0.09
N SER A 363 7.64 -10.19 1.11
CA SER A 363 7.95 -9.55 2.39
C SER A 363 9.11 -10.25 3.10
N TYR A 364 9.11 -11.60 3.12
CA TYR A 364 10.22 -12.36 3.70
C TYR A 364 11.56 -12.06 3.00
N ILE A 365 11.59 -12.16 1.68
CA ILE A 365 12.79 -11.88 0.88
C ILE A 365 13.26 -10.43 1.12
N PHE A 366 12.35 -9.49 1.08
CA PHE A 366 12.66 -8.08 1.27
C PHE A 366 13.24 -7.79 2.66
N ASN A 367 12.67 -8.36 3.73
CA ASN A 367 13.02 -8.02 5.11
C ASN A 367 14.15 -8.84 5.71
N HIS A 368 14.38 -10.07 5.23
CA HIS A 368 15.26 -11.02 5.90
C HIS A 368 16.46 -11.47 5.05
N THR A 369 16.59 -10.94 3.82
CA THR A 369 17.66 -11.38 2.92
C THR A 369 18.40 -10.22 2.28
N GLU A 370 19.55 -10.52 1.67
CA GLU A 370 20.40 -9.56 0.97
C GLU A 370 20.74 -10.06 -0.44
N VAL A 371 21.15 -9.14 -1.32
CA VAL A 371 21.64 -9.47 -2.65
C VAL A 371 22.90 -10.34 -2.53
N GLY A 372 22.90 -11.47 -3.25
CA GLY A 372 23.99 -12.44 -3.21
C GLY A 372 23.87 -13.51 -2.13
N GLN A 373 22.93 -13.40 -1.19
CA GLN A 373 22.62 -14.41 -0.21
C GLN A 373 22.05 -15.67 -0.88
N THR A 374 22.40 -16.84 -0.37
CA THR A 374 21.78 -18.11 -0.77
C THR A 374 20.70 -18.46 0.23
N ILE A 375 19.49 -18.65 -0.25
CA ILE A 375 18.32 -19.08 0.52
C ILE A 375 17.95 -20.50 0.13
N ARG A 376 17.27 -21.21 1.02
CA ARG A 376 16.69 -22.53 0.75
C ARG A 376 15.22 -22.42 0.45
N VAL A 377 14.81 -22.86 -0.74
CA VAL A 377 13.41 -22.85 -1.18
C VAL A 377 12.89 -24.27 -1.13
N THR A 378 11.81 -24.48 -0.35
CA THR A 378 11.05 -25.75 -0.36
C THR A 378 9.87 -25.58 -1.30
N LEU A 379 9.72 -26.52 -2.23
CA LEU A 379 8.71 -26.46 -3.27
C LEU A 379 8.05 -27.82 -3.53
N LEU A 380 6.85 -27.78 -4.08
CA LEU A 380 6.17 -28.96 -4.62
C LEU A 380 6.35 -28.99 -6.14
N ARG A 381 6.89 -30.09 -6.67
CA ARG A 381 7.01 -30.40 -8.10
C ARG A 381 6.31 -31.71 -8.40
N ASN A 382 5.26 -31.68 -9.20
CA ASN A 382 4.43 -32.86 -9.48
C ASN A 382 3.94 -33.57 -8.18
N GLY A 383 3.53 -32.80 -7.19
CA GLY A 383 3.05 -33.29 -5.89
C GLY A 383 4.13 -33.84 -4.96
N LYS A 384 5.42 -33.72 -5.29
CA LYS A 384 6.54 -34.15 -4.45
C LYS A 384 7.29 -32.94 -3.93
N GLU A 385 7.60 -32.98 -2.65
CA GLU A 385 8.40 -31.95 -1.99
C GLU A 385 9.87 -32.05 -2.40
N LEU A 386 10.48 -30.93 -2.70
CA LEU A 386 11.87 -30.77 -3.08
C LEU A 386 12.46 -29.52 -2.41
N GLU A 387 13.73 -29.56 -2.09
CA GLU A 387 14.50 -28.38 -1.66
C GLU A 387 15.46 -27.92 -2.76
N LYS A 388 15.63 -26.62 -2.88
CA LYS A 388 16.56 -25.98 -3.81
C LYS A 388 17.27 -24.83 -3.10
N ASP A 389 18.58 -24.79 -3.25
CA ASP A 389 19.37 -23.61 -2.88
C ASP A 389 19.30 -22.60 -4.03
N LEU A 390 18.94 -21.36 -3.72
CA LEU A 390 18.75 -20.26 -4.66
C LEU A 390 19.59 -19.08 -4.20
N LYS A 391 20.53 -18.63 -5.05
CA LYS A 391 21.30 -17.42 -4.77
C LYS A 391 20.57 -16.20 -5.30
N LEU A 392 20.14 -15.32 -4.40
CA LEU A 392 19.44 -14.07 -4.74
C LEU A 392 20.32 -13.15 -5.58
N LEU A 393 19.72 -12.46 -6.53
CA LEU A 393 20.35 -11.46 -7.37
C LEU A 393 19.75 -10.09 -7.08
N GLY A 394 20.45 -9.01 -7.50
CA GLY A 394 19.85 -7.68 -7.53
C GLY A 394 18.74 -7.62 -8.58
N GLY A 395 17.61 -7.04 -8.23
CA GLY A 395 16.43 -6.88 -9.08
C GLY A 395 16.04 -5.42 -9.26
#